data_8552827d99991ec6f2bbed5d8472c74a
#
_entry.id   8552827d99991ec6f2bbed5d8472c74a
#
_cell.length_a   1.000
_cell.length_b   1.000
_cell.length_c   1.000
_cell.angle_alpha   90.00
_cell.angle_beta   90.00
_cell.angle_gamma   90.00
#
_symmetry.space_group_name_H-M   'P 1'
#
loop_
_entity.id
_entity.type
_entity.pdbx_description
1 polymer ?
#
loop_
_entity_poly.entity_id
_entity_poly.type
_entity_poly.pdbx_seq_one_letter_code
_entity_poly.pdbx_strand_id
1 'polypeptide(L)'
;MSTNGILMEIVRGKWFLDVHKVESYLDLANNVLAGQVMQKKPEIESVSSMIEVASSGKGANQKFGIVKMAGILTRYGGACSYGTEDYAQLLYDSQKNSDGTVLIIDGPGGSVSAMSPIFEFARAKQKPIAVVIGTAASASYWTAVTLGDRLFLENAITSEVGSIGVMMTLRDFSGYFEKKGIKEHILVSDETPDKNKLFELVKEGKYEEIKKEHLAPLAIAFQDSVRSNRPNLIEEPG
;
A
#
# COMPACT_ATOMS: atom_id res chain seq x y z
N MET A 1 -6.42 -14.05 -18.52
CA MET A 1 -5.60 -12.82 -18.73
C MET A 1 -5.40 -12.20 -17.35
N SER A 2 -4.22 -12.33 -16.79
CA SER A 2 -3.89 -11.67 -15.52
C SER A 2 -3.70 -10.18 -15.82
N THR A 3 -4.71 -9.38 -15.52
CA THR A 3 -4.60 -7.93 -15.57
C THR A 3 -3.54 -7.54 -14.54
N ASN A 4 -2.50 -6.86 -14.98
CA ASN A 4 -1.40 -6.50 -14.11
C ASN A 4 -1.91 -5.60 -12.98
N GLY A 5 -1.85 -6.04 -11.72
CA GLY A 5 -2.38 -5.33 -10.57
C GLY A 5 -1.86 -3.90 -10.47
N ILE A 6 -0.59 -3.67 -10.82
CA ILE A 6 0.03 -2.34 -10.85
C ILE A 6 -0.68 -1.40 -11.85
N LEU A 7 -1.05 -1.89 -13.04
CA LEU A 7 -1.76 -1.07 -14.03
C LEU A 7 -3.13 -0.63 -13.51
N MET A 8 -3.87 -1.53 -12.87
CA MET A 8 -5.17 -1.20 -12.27
C MET A 8 -5.04 -0.14 -11.18
N GLU A 9 -4.01 -0.20 -10.37
CA GLU A 9 -3.78 0.77 -9.32
C GLU A 9 -3.31 2.14 -9.86
N ILE A 10 -2.52 2.16 -10.93
CA ILE A 10 -2.15 3.40 -11.63
C ILE A 10 -3.40 4.11 -12.15
N VAL A 11 -4.35 3.36 -12.73
CA VAL A 11 -5.61 3.92 -13.23
C VAL A 11 -6.49 4.49 -12.11
N ARG A 12 -6.47 3.91 -10.91
CA ARG A 12 -7.23 4.40 -9.75
C ARG A 12 -6.72 5.73 -9.19
N GLY A 13 -5.44 6.05 -9.40
CA GLY A 13 -4.86 7.38 -9.20
C GLY A 13 -4.65 7.85 -7.75
N LYS A 14 -5.03 7.07 -6.72
CA LYS A 14 -4.82 7.43 -5.31
C LYS A 14 -3.74 6.56 -4.68
N TRP A 15 -2.69 7.19 -4.15
CA TRP A 15 -1.51 6.50 -3.67
C TRP A 15 -1.07 6.96 -2.29
N PHE A 16 -0.69 6.01 -1.47
CA PHE A 16 0.19 6.17 -0.32
C PHE A 16 1.58 5.68 -0.74
N LEU A 17 2.35 6.52 -1.41
CA LEU A 17 3.63 6.15 -2.01
C LEU A 17 4.60 7.32 -1.97
N ASP A 18 5.88 7.04 -1.74
CA ASP A 18 6.93 8.03 -1.92
C ASP A 18 7.01 8.47 -3.40
N VAL A 19 6.92 9.78 -3.61
CA VAL A 19 6.86 10.39 -4.95
C VAL A 19 8.11 10.09 -5.79
N HIS A 20 9.28 9.98 -5.18
CA HIS A 20 10.54 9.67 -5.88
C HIS A 20 10.59 8.26 -6.47
N LYS A 21 9.71 7.38 -6.03
CA LYS A 21 9.61 6.01 -6.56
C LYS A 21 8.58 5.87 -7.69
N VAL A 22 7.71 6.87 -7.90
CA VAL A 22 6.62 6.79 -8.90
C VAL A 22 7.15 6.62 -10.32
N GLU A 23 8.20 7.37 -10.69
CA GLU A 23 8.78 7.32 -12.05
C GLU A 23 9.31 5.94 -12.40
N SER A 24 10.04 5.29 -11.48
CA SER A 24 10.56 3.92 -11.68
C SER A 24 9.46 2.90 -11.97
N TYR A 25 8.28 3.11 -11.40
CA TYR A 25 7.14 2.21 -11.59
C TYR A 25 6.33 2.53 -12.85
N LEU A 26 6.33 3.77 -13.29
CA LEU A 26 5.79 4.13 -14.60
C LEU A 26 6.61 3.47 -15.72
N ASP A 27 7.93 3.45 -15.60
CA ASP A 27 8.80 2.75 -16.55
C ASP A 27 8.55 1.23 -16.53
N LEU A 28 8.38 0.64 -15.34
CA LEU A 28 8.00 -0.76 -15.23
C LEU A 28 6.65 -1.04 -15.90
N ALA A 29 5.65 -0.18 -15.67
CA ALA A 29 4.33 -0.30 -16.31
C ALA A 29 4.43 -0.17 -17.83
N ASN A 30 5.22 0.77 -18.35
CA ASN A 30 5.45 0.94 -19.77
C ASN A 30 6.15 -0.28 -20.40
N ASN A 31 7.15 -0.85 -19.72
CA ASN A 31 7.84 -2.07 -20.17
C ASN A 31 6.90 -3.28 -20.23
N VAL A 32 6.00 -3.42 -19.22
CA VAL A 32 4.98 -4.47 -19.21
C VAL A 32 3.97 -4.28 -20.36
N LEU A 33 3.54 -3.05 -20.62
CA LEU A 33 2.64 -2.72 -21.73
C LEU A 33 3.30 -2.97 -23.09
N ALA A 34 4.61 -2.73 -23.20
CA ALA A 34 5.39 -3.00 -24.38
C ALA A 34 5.70 -4.50 -24.59
N GLY A 35 5.21 -5.38 -23.74
CA GLY A 35 5.47 -6.83 -23.80
C GLY A 35 6.91 -7.22 -23.46
N GLN A 36 7.67 -6.32 -22.85
CA GLN A 36 9.03 -6.59 -22.41
C GLN A 36 9.03 -7.38 -21.10
N VAL A 37 10.01 -8.25 -20.95
CA VAL A 37 10.21 -9.31 -19.96
C VAL A 37 9.48 -9.11 -18.63
N MET A 38 8.52 -9.99 -18.36
CA MET A 38 7.91 -10.10 -17.03
C MET A 38 8.85 -10.87 -16.10
N GLN A 39 9.26 -10.27 -15.00
CA GLN A 39 9.89 -11.01 -13.92
C GLN A 39 8.91 -12.06 -13.39
N LYS A 40 9.38 -13.26 -13.13
CA LYS A 40 8.56 -14.30 -12.50
C LYS A 40 8.18 -13.85 -11.08
N LYS A 41 6.93 -14.09 -10.67
CA LYS A 41 6.50 -13.89 -9.27
C LYS A 41 7.45 -14.67 -8.35
N PRO A 42 7.95 -14.07 -7.25
CA PRO A 42 8.79 -14.76 -6.28
C PRO A 42 8.14 -16.05 -5.79
N GLU A 43 8.92 -17.07 -5.51
CA GLU A 43 8.40 -18.30 -4.92
C GLU A 43 7.86 -18.03 -3.52
N ILE A 44 6.81 -18.75 -3.13
CA ILE A 44 6.09 -18.49 -1.88
C ILE A 44 7.01 -18.65 -0.65
N GLU A 45 7.97 -19.57 -0.72
CA GLU A 45 8.97 -19.81 0.32
C GLU A 45 9.91 -18.62 0.55
N SER A 46 10.05 -17.75 -0.43
CA SER A 46 10.85 -16.53 -0.30
C SER A 46 10.10 -15.39 0.41
N VAL A 47 8.76 -15.44 0.44
CA VAL A 47 7.90 -14.43 1.06
C VAL A 47 7.20 -14.93 2.32
N SER A 48 7.09 -16.25 2.51
CA SER A 48 6.49 -16.85 3.71
C SER A 48 7.22 -18.12 4.11
N SER A 49 7.54 -18.22 5.39
CA SER A 49 8.21 -19.39 5.97
C SER A 49 7.78 -19.56 7.43
N MET A 50 8.14 -20.70 8.01
CA MET A 50 7.94 -20.96 9.43
C MET A 50 9.25 -21.35 10.10
N ILE A 51 9.43 -20.87 11.33
CA ILE A 51 10.54 -21.26 12.19
C ILE A 51 10.01 -21.85 13.50
N GLU A 52 10.76 -22.79 14.03
CA GLU A 52 10.52 -23.36 15.37
C GLU A 52 11.65 -22.94 16.30
N VAL A 53 11.29 -22.34 17.43
CA VAL A 53 12.24 -21.89 18.43
C VAL A 53 12.12 -22.79 19.66
N ALA A 54 13.25 -23.42 20.03
CA ALA A 54 13.31 -24.24 21.23
C ALA A 54 13.07 -23.37 22.48
N SER A 55 12.18 -23.84 23.35
CA SER A 55 12.02 -23.20 24.66
C SER A 55 13.24 -23.45 25.53
N SER A 56 13.76 -22.42 26.18
CA SER A 56 14.88 -22.53 27.12
C SER A 56 14.52 -23.20 28.47
N GLY A 57 13.32 -23.79 28.59
CA GLY A 57 12.78 -24.43 29.79
C GLY A 57 11.92 -25.66 29.47
N LYS A 58 11.16 -26.14 30.45
CA LYS A 58 10.25 -27.30 30.30
C LYS A 58 9.00 -27.02 29.41
N GLY A 59 8.98 -25.91 28.67
CA GLY A 59 7.87 -25.55 27.77
C GLY A 59 7.99 -26.22 26.41
N ALA A 60 6.86 -26.29 25.68
CA ALA A 60 6.86 -26.73 24.29
C ALA A 60 7.62 -25.74 23.40
N ASN A 61 8.21 -26.21 22.32
CA ASN A 61 8.77 -25.36 21.30
C ASN A 61 7.69 -24.42 20.73
N GLN A 62 8.08 -23.20 20.45
CA GLN A 62 7.18 -22.20 19.84
C GLN A 62 7.42 -22.13 18.34
N LYS A 63 6.34 -21.99 17.59
CA LYS A 63 6.39 -21.80 16.13
C LYS A 63 6.05 -20.37 15.79
N PHE A 64 6.84 -19.78 14.91
CA PHE A 64 6.59 -18.43 14.40
C PHE A 64 6.52 -18.46 12.88
N GLY A 65 5.48 -17.84 12.33
CA GLY A 65 5.42 -17.55 10.91
C GLY A 65 6.25 -16.32 10.57
N ILE A 66 6.93 -16.35 9.45
CA ILE A 66 7.65 -15.20 8.89
C ILE A 66 6.96 -14.83 7.59
N VAL A 67 6.52 -13.58 7.46
CA VAL A 67 5.95 -13.04 6.22
C VAL A 67 6.77 -11.83 5.81
N LYS A 68 7.25 -11.80 4.56
CA LYS A 68 8.03 -10.69 3.99
C LYS A 68 7.18 -9.92 3.01
N MET A 69 6.96 -8.65 3.30
CA MET A 69 6.20 -7.72 2.48
C MET A 69 7.15 -6.65 1.95
N ALA A 70 7.55 -6.78 0.69
CA ALA A 70 8.54 -5.90 0.08
C ALA A 70 8.02 -5.23 -1.19
N GLY A 71 8.52 -4.02 -1.46
CA GLY A 71 8.19 -3.23 -2.63
C GLY A 71 6.87 -2.45 -2.51
N ILE A 72 6.29 -2.07 -3.66
CA ILE A 72 5.03 -1.33 -3.68
C ILE A 72 3.85 -2.20 -3.27
N LEU A 73 3.02 -1.65 -2.40
CA LEU A 73 1.77 -2.28 -2.00
C LEU A 73 0.67 -1.97 -3.01
N THR A 74 0.19 -3.00 -3.68
CA THR A 74 -1.02 -2.99 -4.49
C THR A 74 -2.04 -3.94 -3.89
N ARG A 75 -3.33 -3.69 -4.13
CA ARG A 75 -4.37 -4.58 -3.60
C ARG A 75 -4.24 -5.99 -4.19
N TYR A 76 -4.14 -6.06 -5.50
CA TYR A 76 -4.06 -7.33 -6.23
C TYR A 76 -2.62 -7.60 -6.64
N GLY A 77 -2.21 -8.86 -6.52
CA GLY A 77 -0.96 -9.34 -7.08
C GLY A 77 -0.98 -9.37 -8.60
N GLY A 78 0.18 -9.57 -9.18
CA GLY A 78 0.37 -9.73 -10.61
C GLY A 78 1.23 -10.93 -10.96
N ALA A 79 1.65 -11.00 -12.22
CA ALA A 79 2.51 -12.09 -12.68
C ALA A 79 3.90 -12.10 -12.01
N CYS A 80 4.35 -10.96 -11.48
CA CYS A 80 5.67 -10.79 -10.89
C CYS A 80 5.64 -10.19 -9.47
N SER A 81 4.46 -10.05 -8.84
CA SER A 81 4.33 -9.44 -7.52
C SER A 81 3.18 -10.03 -6.71
N TYR A 82 3.30 -9.95 -5.38
CA TYR A 82 2.21 -10.21 -4.45
C TYR A 82 1.44 -8.92 -4.19
N GLY A 83 0.10 -9.03 -4.10
CA GLY A 83 -0.75 -7.95 -3.61
C GLY A 83 -1.06 -8.11 -2.13
N THR A 84 -1.70 -7.11 -1.54
CA THR A 84 -2.08 -7.18 -0.12
C THR A 84 -3.15 -8.22 0.17
N GLU A 85 -3.96 -8.64 -0.82
CA GLU A 85 -4.84 -9.80 -0.70
C GLU A 85 -4.05 -11.11 -0.52
N ASP A 86 -2.97 -11.28 -1.32
CA ASP A 86 -2.07 -12.43 -1.17
C ASP A 86 -1.40 -12.41 0.21
N TYR A 87 -0.87 -11.24 0.63
CA TYR A 87 -0.22 -11.10 1.94
C TYR A 87 -1.18 -11.33 3.10
N ALA A 88 -2.42 -10.87 3.00
CA ALA A 88 -3.44 -11.14 4.01
C ALA A 88 -3.68 -12.64 4.16
N GLN A 89 -3.74 -13.39 3.06
CA GLN A 89 -3.85 -14.85 3.10
C GLN A 89 -2.66 -15.50 3.79
N LEU A 90 -1.42 -15.09 3.47
CA LEU A 90 -0.21 -15.59 4.14
C LEU A 90 -0.22 -15.28 5.65
N LEU A 91 -0.73 -14.12 6.04
CA LEU A 91 -0.88 -13.74 7.43
C LEU A 91 -1.95 -14.60 8.14
N TYR A 92 -3.10 -14.89 7.50
CA TYR A 92 -4.10 -15.83 8.02
C TYR A 92 -3.51 -17.23 8.21
N ASP A 93 -2.76 -17.72 7.24
CA ASP A 93 -2.09 -19.03 7.33
C ASP A 93 -1.08 -19.07 8.46
N SER A 94 -0.31 -17.98 8.65
CA SER A 94 0.59 -17.82 9.79
C SER A 94 -0.18 -17.86 11.12
N GLN A 95 -1.25 -17.07 11.25
CA GLN A 95 -2.09 -17.05 12.47
C GLN A 95 -2.67 -18.42 12.81
N LYS A 96 -3.02 -19.21 11.80
CA LYS A 96 -3.57 -20.57 11.98
C LYS A 96 -2.52 -21.56 12.47
N ASN A 97 -1.30 -21.49 11.93
CA ASN A 97 -0.29 -22.55 12.04
C ASN A 97 0.88 -22.23 12.96
N SER A 98 0.92 -21.03 13.59
CA SER A 98 2.00 -20.60 14.46
C SER A 98 1.49 -19.94 15.75
N ASP A 99 2.36 -19.66 16.69
CA ASP A 99 2.06 -18.98 17.97
C ASP A 99 2.13 -17.46 17.83
N GLY A 100 2.76 -16.96 16.79
CA GLY A 100 2.88 -15.55 16.44
C GLY A 100 3.50 -15.37 15.07
N THR A 101 3.57 -14.14 14.59
CA THR A 101 4.10 -13.81 13.27
C THR A 101 5.19 -12.75 13.37
N VAL A 102 6.26 -12.93 12.62
CA VAL A 102 7.23 -11.88 12.30
C VAL A 102 6.90 -11.35 10.90
N LEU A 103 6.46 -10.12 10.82
CA LEU A 103 6.19 -9.44 9.55
C LEU A 103 7.38 -8.54 9.22
N ILE A 104 8.07 -8.83 8.13
CA ILE A 104 9.18 -8.02 7.65
C ILE A 104 8.64 -7.08 6.58
N ILE A 105 8.85 -5.78 6.75
CA ILE A 105 8.39 -4.75 5.82
C ILE A 105 9.58 -3.99 5.26
N ASP A 106 9.64 -3.93 3.93
CA ASP A 106 10.61 -3.11 3.20
C ASP A 106 9.94 -2.52 1.94
N GLY A 107 9.35 -1.33 2.08
CA GLY A 107 8.61 -0.75 0.96
C GLY A 107 8.26 0.72 1.11
N PRO A 108 8.11 1.41 -0.04
CA PRO A 108 7.84 2.84 -0.13
C PRO A 108 6.36 3.20 0.12
N GLY A 109 5.50 2.22 0.35
CA GLY A 109 4.06 2.40 0.40
C GLY A 109 3.34 1.83 -0.82
N GLY A 110 2.21 2.42 -1.21
CA GLY A 110 1.43 1.87 -2.30
C GLY A 110 0.07 2.54 -2.52
N SER A 111 -0.84 1.84 -3.16
CA SER A 111 -2.17 2.37 -3.42
C SER A 111 -3.05 2.42 -2.17
N VAL A 112 -3.99 3.37 -2.16
CA VAL A 112 -4.99 3.47 -1.08
C VAL A 112 -5.80 2.19 -0.97
N SER A 113 -6.13 1.56 -2.11
CA SER A 113 -6.91 0.33 -2.16
C SER A 113 -6.21 -0.87 -1.53
N ALA A 114 -4.87 -0.85 -1.46
CA ALA A 114 -4.06 -1.89 -0.84
C ALA A 114 -4.31 -2.02 0.67
N MET A 115 -4.81 -0.96 1.31
CA MET A 115 -5.06 -1.00 2.76
C MET A 115 -6.30 -1.81 3.15
N SER A 116 -7.25 -2.04 2.24
CA SER A 116 -8.49 -2.77 2.56
C SER A 116 -8.25 -4.19 3.10
N PRO A 117 -7.49 -5.08 2.42
CA PRO A 117 -7.20 -6.42 2.96
C PRO A 117 -6.42 -6.38 4.28
N ILE A 118 -5.56 -5.36 4.47
CA ILE A 118 -4.81 -5.17 5.71
C ILE A 118 -5.74 -4.85 6.88
N PHE A 119 -6.69 -3.94 6.68
CA PHE A 119 -7.67 -3.61 7.72
C PHE A 119 -8.61 -4.77 8.05
N GLU A 120 -9.02 -5.54 7.05
CA GLU A 120 -9.84 -6.74 7.25
C GLU A 120 -9.09 -7.78 8.08
N PHE A 121 -7.83 -8.06 7.72
CA PHE A 121 -6.99 -8.95 8.50
C PHE A 121 -6.76 -8.43 9.93
N ALA A 122 -6.49 -7.14 10.12
CA ALA A 122 -6.27 -6.54 11.45
C ALA A 122 -7.45 -6.77 12.40
N ARG A 123 -8.70 -6.71 11.90
CA ARG A 123 -9.91 -7.00 12.69
C ARG A 123 -10.01 -8.47 13.11
N ALA A 124 -9.45 -9.37 12.32
CA ALA A 124 -9.50 -10.81 12.56
C ALA A 124 -8.24 -11.35 13.26
N LYS A 125 -7.22 -10.52 13.45
CA LYS A 125 -5.95 -10.87 14.10
C LYS A 125 -6.19 -11.39 15.51
N GLN A 126 -5.63 -12.55 15.84
CA GLN A 126 -5.78 -13.21 17.15
C GLN A 126 -4.45 -13.40 17.89
N LYS A 127 -3.34 -13.53 17.15
CA LYS A 127 -2.04 -13.81 17.70
C LYS A 127 -1.07 -12.64 17.45
N PRO A 128 -0.04 -12.48 18.29
CA PRO A 128 0.86 -11.34 18.21
C PRO A 128 1.64 -11.29 16.89
N ILE A 129 1.86 -10.08 16.43
CA ILE A 129 2.70 -9.77 15.28
C ILE A 129 3.82 -8.82 15.70
N ALA A 130 5.07 -9.25 15.54
CA ALA A 130 6.24 -8.39 15.61
C ALA A 130 6.60 -7.93 14.20
N VAL A 131 6.76 -6.62 13.99
CA VAL A 131 7.13 -6.07 12.68
C VAL A 131 8.59 -5.65 12.71
N VAL A 132 9.36 -6.12 11.73
CA VAL A 132 10.75 -5.71 11.48
C VAL A 132 10.76 -4.83 10.23
N ILE A 133 11.34 -3.65 10.33
CA ILE A 133 11.28 -2.60 9.32
C ILE A 133 12.68 -2.31 8.77
N GLY A 134 12.87 -2.56 7.49
CA GLY A 134 13.93 -1.96 6.69
C GLY A 134 13.52 -0.54 6.30
N THR A 135 12.63 -0.41 5.34
CA THR A 135 11.93 0.84 5.00
C THR A 135 10.43 0.62 5.12
N ALA A 136 9.74 1.50 5.85
CA ALA A 136 8.28 1.52 5.88
C ALA A 136 7.78 2.95 5.68
N ALA A 137 7.59 3.33 4.43
CA ALA A 137 7.02 4.63 4.09
C ALA A 137 5.54 4.51 3.74
N SER A 138 4.75 5.51 4.11
CA SER A 138 3.37 5.70 3.69
C SER A 138 2.48 4.45 3.95
N ALA A 139 1.86 3.81 2.96
CA ALA A 139 1.02 2.62 3.16
C ALA A 139 1.75 1.46 3.84
N SER A 140 3.07 1.32 3.62
CA SER A 140 3.90 0.33 4.32
C SER A 140 4.01 0.64 5.82
N TYR A 141 4.16 1.92 6.18
CA TYR A 141 4.14 2.33 7.59
C TYR A 141 2.75 2.19 8.21
N TRP A 142 1.70 2.55 7.46
CA TRP A 142 0.33 2.32 7.94
C TRP A 142 0.07 0.83 8.20
N THR A 143 0.53 -0.05 7.31
CA THR A 143 0.47 -1.50 7.52
C THR A 143 1.23 -1.92 8.78
N ALA A 144 2.45 -1.41 8.97
CA ALA A 144 3.27 -1.71 10.15
C ALA A 144 2.57 -1.33 11.46
N VAL A 145 2.03 -0.11 11.54
CA VAL A 145 1.37 0.38 12.76
C VAL A 145 0.01 -0.29 13.00
N THR A 146 -0.68 -0.69 11.95
CA THR A 146 -2.00 -1.36 12.04
C THR A 146 -1.87 -2.80 12.52
N LEU A 147 -0.86 -3.52 12.03
CA LEU A 147 -0.70 -4.96 12.31
C LEU A 147 0.22 -5.26 13.49
N GLY A 148 1.24 -4.41 13.71
CA GLY A 148 2.31 -4.68 14.65
C GLY A 148 1.98 -4.38 16.10
N ASP A 149 2.02 -5.40 16.97
CA ASP A 149 2.01 -5.22 18.41
C ASP A 149 3.33 -4.65 18.92
N ARG A 150 4.43 -4.97 18.22
CA ARG A 150 5.77 -4.42 18.42
C ARG A 150 6.41 -4.10 17.08
N LEU A 151 7.05 -2.93 16.99
CA LEU A 151 7.83 -2.51 15.82
C LEU A 151 9.31 -2.48 16.19
N PHE A 152 10.12 -3.04 15.32
CA PHE A 152 11.57 -3.07 15.42
C PHE A 152 12.15 -2.52 14.12
N LEU A 153 13.14 -1.66 14.23
CA LEU A 153 13.94 -1.28 13.08
C LEU A 153 14.96 -2.38 12.81
N GLU A 154 15.20 -2.70 11.56
CA GLU A 154 16.25 -3.64 11.15
C GLU A 154 17.61 -3.14 11.62
N ASN A 155 17.84 -1.84 11.48
CA ASN A 155 18.97 -1.15 12.10
C ASN A 155 18.68 0.34 12.33
N ALA A 156 19.42 0.97 13.24
CA ALA A 156 19.20 2.36 13.64
C ALA A 156 19.71 3.42 12.63
N ILE A 157 20.43 3.01 11.59
CA ILE A 157 21.12 3.94 10.68
C ILE A 157 20.38 4.06 9.34
N THR A 158 19.95 2.92 8.80
CA THR A 158 19.39 2.86 7.43
C THR A 158 17.89 2.57 7.39
N SER A 159 17.29 2.19 8.54
CA SER A 159 15.84 1.98 8.56
C SER A 159 15.09 3.30 8.57
N GLU A 160 14.07 3.39 7.74
CA GLU A 160 13.25 4.58 7.56
C GLU A 160 11.78 4.28 7.82
N VAL A 161 11.11 5.21 8.51
CA VAL A 161 9.66 5.16 8.75
C VAL A 161 9.04 6.54 8.55
N GLY A 162 7.78 6.59 8.10
CA GLY A 162 7.07 7.86 7.98
C GLY A 162 6.31 8.02 6.68
N SER A 163 6.40 9.21 6.06
CA SER A 163 5.62 9.59 4.87
C SER A 163 4.11 9.44 5.12
N ILE A 164 3.64 10.00 6.27
CA ILE A 164 2.24 9.89 6.70
C ILE A 164 1.39 10.89 5.92
N GLY A 165 0.82 10.43 4.82
CA GLY A 165 0.01 11.27 3.95
C GLY A 165 -0.53 10.51 2.74
N VAL A 166 -1.33 11.20 1.94
CA VAL A 166 -1.90 10.71 0.69
C VAL A 166 -1.68 11.73 -0.41
N MET A 167 -1.40 11.24 -1.60
CA MET A 167 -1.28 12.08 -2.78
C MET A 167 -2.17 11.56 -3.92
N MET A 168 -2.55 12.46 -4.81
CA MET A 168 -3.25 12.14 -6.04
C MET A 168 -2.57 12.90 -7.18
N THR A 169 -2.28 12.20 -8.27
CA THR A 169 -1.78 12.80 -9.50
C THR A 169 -2.86 12.71 -10.56
N LEU A 170 -3.27 13.85 -11.08
CA LEU A 170 -4.22 13.97 -12.17
C LEU A 170 -3.49 14.57 -13.37
N ARG A 171 -3.65 13.96 -14.54
CA ARG A 171 -3.06 14.45 -15.79
C ARG A 171 -4.17 14.94 -16.69
N ASP A 172 -4.07 16.19 -17.12
CA ASP A 172 -4.96 16.77 -18.12
C ASP A 172 -4.31 16.72 -19.49
N PHE A 173 -4.90 15.95 -20.40
CA PHE A 173 -4.45 15.83 -21.78
C PHE A 173 -5.34 16.63 -22.75
N SER A 174 -6.31 17.41 -22.30
CA SER A 174 -7.25 18.14 -23.15
C SER A 174 -6.54 19.02 -24.16
N GLY A 175 -5.55 19.81 -23.72
CA GLY A 175 -4.77 20.65 -24.61
C GLY A 175 -3.92 19.89 -25.64
N TYR A 176 -3.50 18.66 -25.32
CA TYR A 176 -2.81 17.81 -26.29
C TYR A 176 -3.80 17.28 -27.35
N PHE A 177 -4.97 16.84 -26.96
CA PHE A 177 -5.99 16.33 -27.89
C PHE A 177 -6.52 17.45 -28.78
N GLU A 178 -6.75 18.65 -28.27
CA GLU A 178 -7.14 19.81 -29.06
C GLU A 178 -6.12 20.14 -30.16
N LYS A 179 -4.82 20.13 -29.84
CA LYS A 179 -3.75 20.34 -30.82
C LYS A 179 -3.73 19.25 -31.90
N LYS A 180 -4.27 18.07 -31.64
CA LYS A 180 -4.44 16.98 -32.60
C LYS A 180 -5.75 17.03 -33.35
N GLY A 181 -6.58 18.06 -33.14
CA GLY A 181 -7.89 18.20 -33.75
C GLY A 181 -8.97 17.26 -33.15
N ILE A 182 -8.69 16.64 -32.03
CA ILE A 182 -9.62 15.75 -31.34
C ILE A 182 -10.45 16.61 -30.37
N LYS A 183 -11.76 16.56 -30.51
CA LYS A 183 -12.71 17.21 -29.58
C LYS A 183 -13.34 16.14 -28.71
N GLU A 184 -13.27 16.34 -27.41
CA GLU A 184 -13.91 15.48 -26.42
C GLU A 184 -15.23 16.09 -25.98
N HIS A 185 -16.30 15.31 -26.03
CA HIS A 185 -17.62 15.70 -25.55
C HIS A 185 -18.02 14.78 -24.41
N ILE A 186 -18.10 15.32 -23.19
CA ILE A 186 -18.51 14.58 -21.99
C ILE A 186 -19.97 14.90 -21.74
N LEU A 187 -20.82 13.89 -21.81
CA LEU A 187 -22.24 14.01 -21.49
C LEU A 187 -22.52 13.30 -20.19
N VAL A 188 -23.13 14.01 -19.26
CA VAL A 188 -23.52 13.49 -17.93
C VAL A 188 -25.05 13.58 -17.87
N SER A 189 -25.70 12.57 -17.29
CA SER A 189 -27.13 12.57 -17.06
C SER A 189 -27.54 13.65 -16.05
N ASP A 190 -28.69 14.28 -16.29
CA ASP A 190 -29.24 15.31 -15.40
C ASP A 190 -29.53 14.75 -13.99
N GLU A 191 -29.84 13.45 -13.89
CA GLU A 191 -30.09 12.76 -12.61
C GLU A 191 -28.80 12.48 -11.79
N THR A 192 -27.63 12.63 -12.42
CA THR A 192 -26.34 12.37 -11.78
C THR A 192 -25.32 13.46 -12.09
N PRO A 193 -25.59 14.73 -11.74
CA PRO A 193 -24.76 15.88 -12.14
C PRO A 193 -23.34 15.82 -11.58
N ASP A 194 -23.15 15.16 -10.43
CA ASP A 194 -21.83 15.03 -9.79
C ASP A 194 -20.97 13.91 -10.39
N LYS A 195 -21.45 13.19 -11.39
CA LYS A 195 -20.65 12.19 -12.06
C LYS A 195 -19.45 12.86 -12.75
N ASN A 196 -18.26 12.42 -12.42
CA ASN A 196 -17.02 12.98 -12.95
C ASN A 196 -16.63 14.37 -12.42
N LYS A 197 -17.32 14.88 -11.39
CA LYS A 197 -17.08 16.19 -10.76
C LYS A 197 -15.61 16.46 -10.48
N LEU A 198 -14.84 15.43 -10.06
CA LEU A 198 -13.42 15.56 -9.81
C LEU A 198 -12.65 16.13 -11.00
N PHE A 199 -12.92 15.67 -12.22
CA PHE A 199 -12.26 16.17 -13.43
C PHE A 199 -12.69 17.59 -13.80
N GLU A 200 -13.93 17.94 -13.52
CA GLU A 200 -14.41 19.33 -13.71
C GLU A 200 -13.71 20.28 -12.74
N LEU A 201 -13.62 19.89 -11.46
CA LEU A 201 -12.88 20.66 -10.45
C LEU A 201 -11.41 20.88 -10.87
N VAL A 202 -10.77 19.87 -11.48
CA VAL A 202 -9.41 20.01 -12.02
C VAL A 202 -9.35 21.03 -13.13
N LYS A 203 -10.27 20.96 -14.11
CA LYS A 203 -10.35 21.92 -15.24
C LYS A 203 -10.59 23.35 -14.75
N GLU A 204 -11.36 23.50 -13.68
CA GLU A 204 -11.67 24.77 -13.06
C GLU A 204 -10.57 25.29 -12.10
N GLY A 205 -9.54 24.48 -11.83
CA GLY A 205 -8.48 24.82 -10.89
C GLY A 205 -8.90 24.81 -9.42
N LYS A 206 -10.04 24.18 -9.08
CA LYS A 206 -10.58 24.09 -7.71
C LYS A 206 -9.89 23.00 -6.86
N TYR A 207 -8.57 23.10 -6.78
CA TYR A 207 -7.76 22.07 -6.09
C TYR A 207 -8.05 21.97 -4.60
N GLU A 208 -8.45 23.04 -3.93
CA GLU A 208 -8.76 23.02 -2.49
C GLU A 208 -10.00 22.17 -2.18
N GLU A 209 -11.03 22.16 -3.05
CA GLU A 209 -12.16 21.27 -2.91
C GLU A 209 -11.73 19.80 -3.06
N ILE A 210 -10.88 19.51 -4.05
CA ILE A 210 -10.34 18.16 -4.27
C ILE A 210 -9.56 17.68 -3.06
N LYS A 211 -8.68 18.51 -2.49
CA LYS A 211 -7.93 18.18 -1.29
C LYS A 211 -8.88 17.86 -0.13
N LYS A 212 -9.87 18.72 0.10
CA LYS A 212 -10.81 18.60 1.21
C LYS A 212 -11.70 17.35 1.08
N GLU A 213 -12.23 17.10 -0.09
CA GLU A 213 -13.23 16.03 -0.30
C GLU A 213 -12.59 14.66 -0.52
N HIS A 214 -11.41 14.60 -1.16
CA HIS A 214 -10.82 13.34 -1.58
C HIS A 214 -9.52 12.93 -0.88
N LEU A 215 -8.73 13.89 -0.37
CA LEU A 215 -7.44 13.58 0.26
C LEU A 215 -7.49 13.71 1.77
N ALA A 216 -8.09 14.77 2.30
CA ALA A 216 -8.10 15.03 3.74
C ALA A 216 -8.71 13.87 4.56
N PRO A 217 -9.85 13.25 4.18
CA PRO A 217 -10.40 12.13 4.96
C PRO A 217 -9.43 10.94 5.05
N LEU A 218 -8.69 10.66 3.98
CA LEU A 218 -7.72 9.56 3.94
C LEU A 218 -6.48 9.89 4.78
N ALA A 219 -5.98 11.13 4.69
CA ALA A 219 -4.85 11.58 5.47
C ALA A 219 -5.16 11.58 6.97
N ILE A 220 -6.35 12.07 7.38
CA ILE A 220 -6.82 12.05 8.76
C ILE A 220 -6.92 10.61 9.27
N ALA A 221 -7.55 9.71 8.52
CA ALA A 221 -7.68 8.31 8.92
C ALA A 221 -6.30 7.64 9.12
N PHE A 222 -5.32 7.97 8.28
CA PHE A 222 -3.96 7.48 8.46
C PHE A 222 -3.32 8.03 9.74
N GLN A 223 -3.36 9.35 9.94
CA GLN A 223 -2.81 10.00 11.12
C GLN A 223 -3.44 9.45 12.41
N ASP A 224 -4.77 9.31 12.44
CA ASP A 224 -5.49 8.78 13.59
C ASP A 224 -5.12 7.31 13.87
N SER A 225 -4.92 6.51 12.84
CA SER A 225 -4.43 5.14 12.99
C SER A 225 -3.03 5.11 13.62
N VAL A 226 -2.13 6.02 13.20
CA VAL A 226 -0.79 6.13 13.79
C VAL A 226 -0.87 6.55 15.25
N ARG A 227 -1.63 7.61 15.59
CA ARG A 227 -1.81 8.10 16.97
C ARG A 227 -2.37 7.00 17.88
N SER A 228 -3.39 6.31 17.42
CA SER A 228 -4.06 5.26 18.20
C SER A 228 -3.14 4.06 18.49
N ASN A 229 -2.31 3.68 17.53
CA ASN A 229 -1.43 2.54 17.68
C ASN A 229 -0.03 2.89 18.21
N ARG A 230 0.29 4.19 18.33
CA ARG A 230 1.60 4.70 18.82
C ARG A 230 1.38 5.87 19.78
N PRO A 231 0.81 5.63 20.96
CA PRO A 231 0.42 6.70 21.90
C PRO A 231 1.61 7.50 22.46
N ASN A 232 2.82 6.96 22.34
CA ASN A 232 4.05 7.63 22.79
C ASN A 232 4.79 8.37 21.64
N LEU A 233 4.16 8.51 20.48
CA LEU A 233 4.72 9.27 19.39
C LEU A 233 4.79 10.74 19.76
N ILE A 234 5.97 11.35 19.60
CA ILE A 234 6.12 12.80 19.75
C ILE A 234 5.76 13.42 18.39
N GLU A 235 4.74 14.26 18.39
CA GLU A 235 4.35 15.02 17.21
C GLU A 235 5.09 16.36 17.23
N GLU A 236 5.95 16.59 16.23
CA GLU A 236 6.49 17.91 16.01
C GLU A 236 5.57 18.66 15.02
N PRO A 237 5.26 19.94 15.26
CA PRO A 237 4.53 20.74 14.30
C PRO A 237 5.36 20.86 13.02
N GLY A 238 4.81 20.37 11.90
CA GLY A 238 5.41 20.45 10.58
C GLY A 238 5.32 21.84 9.97
#